data_81d617be9fa1cf35b912f451574d5b9e
#
_entry.id   81d617be9fa1cf35b912f451574d5b9e
#
_cell.length_a   1.000
_cell.length_b   1.000
_cell.length_c   1.000
_cell.angle_alpha   90.00
_cell.angle_beta   90.00
_cell.angle_gamma   90.00
#
_symmetry.space_group_name_H-M   'P 1'
#
loop_
_entity.id
_entity.type
_entity.pdbx_description
1 polymer ?
#
loop_
_entity_poly.entity_id
_entity_poly.type
_entity_poly.pdbx_seq_one_letter_code
_entity_poly.pdbx_strand_id
1 'polypeptide(L)'
;MIELGVNVDHVATIRQARRTYEPDPVWAAVEAHLGGADGITVHLREDRRHIQDEDVRRLRDLTHIKLNLEMAATAEMIAIACKLKPEMAMLVPEGRQEVTTEGGLDVAGREKALKGAVAKLADAGIVTSVFIDAQTRQVEAAARIGARVCEIHTGPYAHVFHSKGRDSESKPVLKEIEKIRKAGDAIRAAGMRFNAGHALNYANVEPIAALAGVRELHIGHAIVSRAVFVGMREAVREMKALMTGARQQAPGSR
;
A
#
# COMPACT_ATOMS: atom_id res chain seq x y z
N MET A 1 -8.22 5.22 -14.87
CA MET A 1 -8.86 4.18 -14.04
C MET A 1 -8.06 4.06 -12.75
N ILE A 2 -8.70 3.84 -11.59
CA ILE A 2 -7.99 3.61 -10.32
C ILE A 2 -7.52 2.17 -10.22
N GLU A 3 -6.29 1.94 -9.75
CA GLU A 3 -5.68 0.63 -9.58
C GLU A 3 -5.85 0.11 -8.15
N LEU A 4 -5.96 -1.21 -8.00
CA LEU A 4 -6.02 -1.91 -6.72
C LEU A 4 -4.79 -2.81 -6.57
N GLY A 5 -3.91 -2.46 -5.62
CA GLY A 5 -2.86 -3.35 -5.12
C GLY A 5 -3.40 -4.14 -3.93
N VAL A 6 -3.46 -5.46 -4.07
CA VAL A 6 -3.95 -6.33 -2.98
C VAL A 6 -2.78 -6.81 -2.14
N ASN A 7 -2.76 -6.43 -0.85
CA ASN A 7 -1.79 -6.95 0.08
C ASN A 7 -2.24 -8.33 0.62
N VAL A 8 -1.40 -9.35 0.44
CA VAL A 8 -1.68 -10.75 0.82
C VAL A 8 -0.96 -11.21 2.09
N ASP A 9 -0.35 -10.29 2.85
CA ASP A 9 0.42 -10.62 4.06
C ASP A 9 -0.38 -11.45 5.06
N HIS A 10 -1.65 -11.11 5.27
CA HIS A 10 -2.48 -11.79 6.27
C HIS A 10 -2.89 -13.20 5.85
N VAL A 11 -2.79 -13.57 4.59
CA VAL A 11 -2.85 -14.98 4.15
C VAL A 11 -1.67 -15.74 4.73
N ALA A 12 -0.47 -15.16 4.60
CA ALA A 12 0.73 -15.74 5.22
C ALA A 12 0.66 -15.71 6.76
N THR A 13 0.01 -14.71 7.39
CA THR A 13 -0.23 -14.68 8.84
C THR A 13 -1.03 -15.90 9.30
N ILE A 14 -2.08 -16.28 8.58
CA ILE A 14 -2.87 -17.49 8.90
C ILE A 14 -1.99 -18.75 8.80
N ARG A 15 -1.18 -18.88 7.75
CA ARG A 15 -0.20 -19.95 7.58
C ARG A 15 0.78 -20.02 8.77
N GLN A 16 1.32 -18.89 9.16
CA GLN A 16 2.32 -18.80 10.23
C GLN A 16 1.74 -19.06 11.62
N ALA A 17 0.43 -18.85 11.83
CA ALA A 17 -0.24 -19.22 13.07
C ALA A 17 -0.09 -20.73 13.40
N ARG A 18 0.08 -21.57 12.37
CA ARG A 18 0.30 -23.01 12.49
C ARG A 18 1.69 -23.45 11.99
N ARG A 19 2.51 -22.54 11.46
CA ARG A 19 3.81 -22.84 10.82
C ARG A 19 3.71 -23.99 9.83
N THR A 20 2.75 -23.91 8.95
CA THR A 20 2.44 -24.92 7.92
C THR A 20 2.66 -24.37 6.51
N TYR A 21 2.20 -25.08 5.48
CA TYR A 21 2.34 -24.70 4.06
C TYR A 21 1.10 -23.99 3.51
N GLU A 22 0.00 -23.95 4.24
CA GLU A 22 -1.26 -23.33 3.79
C GLU A 22 -1.85 -22.39 4.86
N PRO A 23 -2.65 -21.36 4.43
CA PRO A 23 -2.90 -20.98 3.04
C PRO A 23 -1.65 -20.38 2.38
N ASP A 24 -1.48 -20.62 1.07
CA ASP A 24 -0.35 -20.12 0.29
C ASP A 24 -0.63 -18.70 -0.23
N PRO A 25 0.18 -17.67 0.10
CA PRO A 25 0.01 -16.30 -0.39
C PRO A 25 0.19 -16.18 -1.91
N VAL A 26 0.91 -17.10 -2.55
CA VAL A 26 1.07 -17.12 -4.01
C VAL A 26 -0.24 -17.51 -4.69
N TRP A 27 -0.95 -18.51 -4.16
CA TRP A 27 -2.30 -18.84 -4.63
C TRP A 27 -3.28 -17.70 -4.40
N ALA A 28 -3.20 -17.06 -3.23
CA ALA A 28 -4.02 -15.89 -2.94
C ALA A 28 -3.78 -14.74 -3.94
N ALA A 29 -2.54 -14.53 -4.38
CA ALA A 29 -2.18 -13.55 -5.38
C ALA A 29 -2.82 -13.86 -6.75
N VAL A 30 -2.83 -15.12 -7.18
CA VAL A 30 -3.51 -15.55 -8.41
C VAL A 30 -5.01 -15.31 -8.31
N GLU A 31 -5.64 -15.71 -7.20
CA GLU A 31 -7.07 -15.46 -6.98
C GLU A 31 -7.41 -13.96 -6.93
N ALA A 32 -6.55 -13.15 -6.33
CA ALA A 32 -6.70 -11.70 -6.30
C ALA A 32 -6.63 -11.11 -7.72
N HIS A 33 -5.67 -11.53 -8.53
CA HIS A 33 -5.56 -11.12 -9.93
C HIS A 33 -6.80 -11.48 -10.74
N LEU A 34 -7.30 -12.72 -10.62
CA LEU A 34 -8.54 -13.17 -11.26
C LEU A 34 -9.79 -12.41 -10.73
N GLY A 35 -9.72 -11.83 -9.54
CA GLY A 35 -10.72 -10.94 -8.97
C GLY A 35 -10.67 -9.49 -9.48
N GLY A 36 -9.61 -9.12 -10.23
CA GLY A 36 -9.43 -7.78 -10.81
C GLY A 36 -8.41 -6.91 -10.08
N ALA A 37 -7.51 -7.49 -9.25
CA ALA A 37 -6.36 -6.79 -8.73
C ALA A 37 -5.41 -6.39 -9.87
N ASP A 38 -4.89 -5.16 -9.83
CA ASP A 38 -3.91 -4.64 -10.80
C ASP A 38 -2.46 -4.94 -10.36
N GLY A 39 -2.27 -5.23 -9.08
CA GLY A 39 -0.98 -5.59 -8.51
C GLY A 39 -1.14 -6.32 -7.18
N ILE A 40 -0.05 -6.94 -6.75
CA ILE A 40 0.07 -7.61 -5.45
C ILE A 40 1.08 -6.84 -4.61
N THR A 41 0.74 -6.64 -3.35
CA THR A 41 1.61 -6.04 -2.34
C THR A 41 1.93 -7.08 -1.29
N VAL A 42 3.19 -7.16 -0.90
CA VAL A 42 3.65 -7.95 0.24
C VAL A 42 4.68 -7.19 1.03
N HIS A 43 4.64 -7.33 2.35
CA HIS A 43 5.63 -6.77 3.25
C HIS A 43 6.59 -7.86 3.72
N LEU A 44 7.80 -7.85 3.21
CA LEU A 44 8.87 -8.69 3.73
C LEU A 44 9.52 -7.98 4.93
N ARG A 45 9.01 -8.28 6.12
CA ARG A 45 9.55 -7.72 7.37
C ARG A 45 10.90 -8.33 7.72
N GLU A 46 11.74 -7.57 8.43
CA GLU A 46 13.04 -8.08 8.92
C GLU A 46 12.87 -9.31 9.82
N ASP A 47 11.79 -9.40 10.59
CA ASP A 47 11.49 -10.52 11.49
C ASP A 47 10.77 -11.71 10.83
N ARG A 48 10.40 -11.59 9.54
CA ARG A 48 9.73 -12.66 8.77
C ARG A 48 8.49 -13.24 9.47
N ARG A 49 7.74 -12.42 10.23
CA ARG A 49 6.58 -12.92 11.01
C ARG A 49 5.43 -13.48 10.17
N HIS A 50 5.34 -13.14 8.89
CA HIS A 50 4.32 -13.65 7.95
C HIS A 50 4.95 -14.03 6.59
N ILE A 51 5.16 -13.09 5.68
CA ILE A 51 5.80 -13.34 4.38
C ILE A 51 7.24 -13.80 4.59
N GLN A 52 7.65 -14.81 3.83
CA GLN A 52 8.97 -15.40 3.83
C GLN A 52 9.70 -15.05 2.52
N ASP A 53 11.04 -15.15 2.51
CA ASP A 53 11.84 -14.87 1.32
C ASP A 53 11.44 -15.73 0.12
N GLU A 54 11.03 -16.98 0.35
CA GLU A 54 10.53 -17.89 -0.68
C GLU A 54 9.21 -17.43 -1.28
N ASP A 55 8.31 -16.88 -0.47
CA ASP A 55 7.03 -16.33 -0.96
C ASP A 55 7.29 -15.19 -1.96
N VAL A 56 8.18 -14.27 -1.59
CA VAL A 56 8.50 -13.11 -2.43
C VAL A 56 9.13 -13.54 -3.76
N ARG A 57 10.03 -14.54 -3.71
CA ARG A 57 10.65 -15.11 -4.92
C ARG A 57 9.59 -15.73 -5.84
N ARG A 58 8.70 -16.56 -5.30
CA ARG A 58 7.62 -17.21 -6.07
C ARG A 58 6.60 -16.20 -6.61
N LEU A 59 6.27 -15.15 -5.84
CA LEU A 59 5.40 -14.06 -6.31
C LEU A 59 6.02 -13.30 -7.48
N ARG A 60 7.35 -13.08 -7.44
CA ARG A 60 8.07 -12.41 -8.53
C ARG A 60 8.05 -13.21 -9.84
N ASP A 61 7.98 -14.53 -9.74
CA ASP A 61 7.88 -15.43 -10.91
C ASP A 61 6.50 -15.37 -11.60
N LEU A 62 5.48 -14.73 -10.98
CA LEU A 62 4.16 -14.49 -11.58
C LEU A 62 4.25 -13.33 -12.58
N THR A 63 4.69 -13.59 -13.78
CA THR A 63 5.13 -12.63 -14.82
C THR A 63 4.08 -11.61 -15.28
N HIS A 64 2.81 -11.80 -14.97
CA HIS A 64 1.72 -10.93 -15.41
C HIS A 64 1.11 -10.08 -14.27
N ILE A 65 1.65 -10.18 -13.06
CA ILE A 65 1.13 -9.48 -11.89
C ILE A 65 2.21 -8.53 -11.37
N LYS A 66 1.90 -7.24 -11.32
CA LYS A 66 2.80 -6.23 -10.74
C LYS A 66 3.04 -6.54 -9.26
N LEU A 67 4.30 -6.64 -8.83
CA LEU A 67 4.70 -6.85 -7.46
C LEU A 67 5.17 -5.55 -6.83
N ASN A 68 4.53 -5.14 -5.74
CA ASN A 68 4.99 -4.09 -4.84
C ASN A 68 5.56 -4.75 -3.57
N LEU A 69 6.85 -4.55 -3.31
CA LEU A 69 7.55 -5.05 -2.14
C LEU A 69 7.65 -3.95 -1.07
N GLU A 70 6.90 -4.10 0.01
CA GLU A 70 7.06 -3.26 1.21
C GLU A 70 8.23 -3.78 2.05
N MET A 71 9.09 -2.86 2.51
CA MET A 71 10.29 -3.23 3.25
C MET A 71 10.86 -2.07 4.07
N ALA A 72 11.61 -2.39 5.11
CA ALA A 72 12.47 -1.41 5.79
C ALA A 72 13.62 -0.95 4.87
N ALA A 73 14.07 0.29 5.06
CA ALA A 73 15.20 0.85 4.31
C ALA A 73 16.56 0.38 4.86
N THR A 74 16.73 -0.92 5.14
CA THR A 74 17.99 -1.51 5.62
C THR A 74 18.85 -2.02 4.47
N ALA A 75 20.14 -2.21 4.73
CA ALA A 75 21.06 -2.70 3.70
C ALA A 75 20.66 -4.11 3.19
N GLU A 76 20.18 -4.97 4.10
CA GLU A 76 19.70 -6.32 3.77
C GLU A 76 18.50 -6.26 2.83
N MET A 77 17.46 -5.51 3.21
CA MET A 77 16.23 -5.43 2.42
C MET A 77 16.47 -4.80 1.04
N ILE A 78 17.33 -3.78 0.96
CA ILE A 78 17.70 -3.16 -0.32
C ILE A 78 18.45 -4.19 -1.20
N ALA A 79 19.36 -4.99 -0.63
CA ALA A 79 20.06 -6.03 -1.40
C ALA A 79 19.09 -7.11 -1.92
N ILE A 80 18.14 -7.52 -1.11
CA ILE A 80 17.05 -8.46 -1.50
C ILE A 80 16.24 -7.86 -2.65
N ALA A 81 15.76 -6.62 -2.52
CA ALA A 81 14.97 -5.95 -3.55
C ALA A 81 15.77 -5.81 -4.87
N CYS A 82 17.04 -5.38 -4.81
CA CYS A 82 17.89 -5.25 -6.00
C CYS A 82 18.11 -6.60 -6.72
N LYS A 83 18.18 -7.72 -5.98
CA LYS A 83 18.27 -9.07 -6.56
C LYS A 83 16.95 -9.53 -7.15
N LEU A 84 15.85 -9.29 -6.46
CA LEU A 84 14.51 -9.71 -6.84
C LEU A 84 13.95 -8.89 -8.03
N LYS A 85 14.26 -7.59 -8.05
CA LYS A 85 13.76 -6.60 -9.04
C LYS A 85 12.23 -6.59 -9.16
N PRO A 86 11.49 -6.29 -8.06
CA PRO A 86 10.06 -6.06 -8.15
C PRO A 86 9.78 -4.81 -9.00
N GLU A 87 8.57 -4.67 -9.53
CA GLU A 87 8.16 -3.47 -10.27
C GLU A 87 8.20 -2.21 -9.39
N MET A 88 7.87 -2.37 -8.11
CA MET A 88 7.92 -1.30 -7.12
C MET A 88 8.46 -1.82 -5.79
N ALA A 89 9.27 -1.00 -5.11
CA ALA A 89 9.65 -1.20 -3.73
C ALA A 89 9.17 -0.02 -2.89
N MET A 90 8.40 -0.28 -1.84
CA MET A 90 7.89 0.73 -0.94
C MET A 90 8.64 0.72 0.38
N LEU A 91 9.26 1.84 0.71
CA LEU A 91 9.95 2.01 1.98
C LEU A 91 8.94 2.37 3.06
N VAL A 92 8.87 1.52 4.09
CA VAL A 92 7.97 1.67 5.23
C VAL A 92 8.77 1.75 6.54
N PRO A 93 8.22 2.36 7.61
CA PRO A 93 8.81 2.23 8.94
C PRO A 93 8.63 0.79 9.45
N GLU A 94 9.61 0.26 10.16
CA GLU A 94 9.50 -0.99 10.89
C GLU A 94 9.97 -0.82 12.34
N GLY A 95 9.07 -1.06 13.30
CA GLY A 95 9.38 -1.22 14.70
C GLY A 95 9.23 -2.69 15.11
N ARG A 96 10.20 -3.22 15.87
CA ARG A 96 10.17 -4.63 16.30
C ARG A 96 8.96 -4.99 17.17
N GLN A 97 8.38 -4.01 17.87
CA GLN A 97 7.24 -4.20 18.77
C GLN A 97 5.89 -3.80 18.15
N GLU A 98 5.88 -3.20 16.96
CA GLU A 98 4.65 -2.81 16.29
C GLU A 98 3.86 -4.03 15.79
N VAL A 99 2.58 -4.07 16.11
CA VAL A 99 1.66 -5.09 15.57
C VAL A 99 1.34 -4.80 14.13
N THR A 100 1.18 -3.52 13.79
CA THR A 100 0.97 -3.00 12.44
C THR A 100 1.74 -1.69 12.29
N THR A 101 1.86 -1.17 11.08
CA THR A 101 2.48 0.14 10.82
C THR A 101 1.63 1.25 11.47
N GLU A 102 2.16 1.92 12.50
CA GLU A 102 1.41 2.91 13.29
C GLU A 102 1.47 4.33 12.71
N GLY A 103 2.37 4.60 11.77
CA GLY A 103 2.55 5.91 11.14
C GLY A 103 3.35 5.83 9.84
N GLY A 104 3.47 6.95 9.14
CA GLY A 104 4.29 7.06 7.94
C GLY A 104 5.80 7.08 8.25
N LEU A 105 6.61 6.73 7.26
CA LEU A 105 8.07 6.86 7.32
C LEU A 105 8.46 8.34 7.47
N ASP A 106 9.28 8.67 8.46
CA ASP A 106 9.84 10.02 8.59
C ASP A 106 10.97 10.25 7.58
N VAL A 107 10.57 10.56 6.35
CA VAL A 107 11.50 10.83 5.24
C VAL A 107 12.29 12.11 5.52
N ALA A 108 11.63 13.16 6.01
CA ALA A 108 12.26 14.45 6.27
C ALA A 108 13.34 14.39 7.38
N GLY A 109 13.15 13.54 8.37
CA GLY A 109 14.17 13.32 9.41
C GLY A 109 15.32 12.40 8.99
N ARG A 110 15.16 11.65 7.88
CA ARG A 110 16.11 10.61 7.45
C ARG A 110 16.58 10.78 6.00
N GLU A 111 16.46 11.96 5.39
CA GLU A 111 16.74 12.22 3.97
C GLU A 111 18.09 11.65 3.51
N LYS A 112 19.19 11.92 4.27
CA LYS A 112 20.53 11.48 3.90
C LYS A 112 20.65 9.96 3.76
N ALA A 113 20.05 9.20 4.67
CA ALA A 113 20.08 7.74 4.65
C ALA A 113 19.18 7.20 3.53
N LEU A 114 17.96 7.73 3.39
CA LEU A 114 16.97 7.27 2.43
C LEU A 114 17.37 7.60 0.99
N LYS A 115 18.03 8.73 0.75
CA LYS A 115 18.53 9.09 -0.59
C LYS A 115 19.48 8.03 -1.18
N GLY A 116 20.36 7.49 -0.36
CA GLY A 116 21.26 6.40 -0.80
C GLY A 116 20.51 5.10 -1.09
N ALA A 117 19.46 4.79 -0.32
CA ALA A 117 18.61 3.63 -0.56
C ALA A 117 17.82 3.77 -1.88
N VAL A 118 17.17 4.93 -2.08
CA VAL A 118 16.41 5.24 -3.29
C VAL A 118 17.29 5.19 -4.55
N ALA A 119 18.50 5.73 -4.48
CA ALA A 119 19.44 5.68 -5.60
C ALA A 119 19.79 4.24 -6.00
N LYS A 120 20.11 3.37 -5.02
CA LYS A 120 20.42 1.95 -5.30
C LYS A 120 19.24 1.20 -5.92
N LEU A 121 18.02 1.45 -5.46
CA LEU A 121 16.81 0.85 -6.04
C LEU A 121 16.59 1.36 -7.48
N ALA A 122 16.77 2.66 -7.72
CA ALA A 122 16.64 3.25 -9.05
C ALA A 122 17.70 2.69 -10.03
N ASP A 123 18.96 2.52 -9.60
CA ASP A 123 20.04 1.91 -10.39
C ASP A 123 19.72 0.46 -10.76
N ALA A 124 18.95 -0.25 -9.91
CA ALA A 124 18.46 -1.60 -10.21
C ALA A 124 17.19 -1.62 -11.12
N GLY A 125 16.70 -0.44 -11.53
CA GLY A 125 15.49 -0.29 -12.35
C GLY A 125 14.17 -0.43 -11.59
N ILE A 126 14.19 -0.30 -10.25
CA ILE A 126 13.02 -0.47 -9.39
C ILE A 126 12.36 0.90 -9.12
N VAL A 127 11.06 0.99 -9.31
CA VAL A 127 10.30 2.19 -8.92
C VAL A 127 10.22 2.28 -7.40
N THR A 128 10.74 3.37 -6.83
CA THR A 128 10.70 3.55 -5.38
C THR A 128 9.47 4.33 -4.94
N SER A 129 8.70 3.75 -4.03
CA SER A 129 7.62 4.36 -3.27
C SER A 129 8.05 4.63 -1.84
N VAL A 130 7.46 5.63 -1.19
CA VAL A 130 7.59 5.87 0.25
C VAL A 130 6.20 5.96 0.87
N PHE A 131 6.01 5.27 2.01
CA PHE A 131 4.79 5.32 2.79
C PHE A 131 4.89 6.44 3.83
N ILE A 132 4.10 7.50 3.70
CA ILE A 132 4.23 8.74 4.48
C ILE A 132 2.90 9.24 5.03
N ASP A 133 2.96 9.98 6.13
CA ASP A 133 1.80 10.73 6.61
C ASP A 133 1.44 11.89 5.67
N ALA A 134 0.17 12.33 5.70
CA ALA A 134 -0.36 13.42 4.87
C ALA A 134 0.17 14.80 5.30
N GLN A 135 1.48 15.00 5.22
CA GLN A 135 2.21 16.22 5.60
C GLN A 135 3.07 16.73 4.45
N THR A 136 2.94 18.01 4.08
CA THR A 136 3.70 18.64 2.99
C THR A 136 5.21 18.45 3.15
N ARG A 137 5.73 18.58 4.39
CA ARG A 137 7.15 18.37 4.70
C ARG A 137 7.65 16.99 4.25
N GLN A 138 6.84 15.94 4.45
CA GLN A 138 7.20 14.57 4.06
C GLN A 138 7.18 14.42 2.52
N VAL A 139 6.19 15.02 1.86
CA VAL A 139 6.09 15.02 0.39
C VAL A 139 7.29 15.71 -0.25
N GLU A 140 7.68 16.88 0.24
CA GLU A 140 8.84 17.62 -0.24
C GLU A 140 10.14 16.83 -0.04
N ALA A 141 10.30 16.20 1.12
CA ALA A 141 11.45 15.34 1.41
C ALA A 141 11.49 14.11 0.48
N ALA A 142 10.34 13.49 0.21
CA ALA A 142 10.23 12.37 -0.73
C ALA A 142 10.70 12.77 -2.15
N ALA A 143 10.32 13.96 -2.62
CA ALA A 143 10.80 14.49 -3.89
C ALA A 143 12.32 14.69 -3.89
N ARG A 144 12.89 15.28 -2.81
CA ARG A 144 14.33 15.53 -2.71
C ARG A 144 15.20 14.26 -2.68
N ILE A 145 14.69 13.18 -2.12
CA ILE A 145 15.39 11.88 -2.13
C ILE A 145 15.26 11.12 -3.45
N GLY A 146 14.39 11.59 -4.37
CA GLY A 146 14.18 11.00 -5.69
C GLY A 146 13.12 9.88 -5.73
N ALA A 147 12.21 9.81 -4.75
CA ALA A 147 11.07 8.90 -4.79
C ALA A 147 10.18 9.20 -6.02
N ARG A 148 9.63 8.17 -6.63
CA ARG A 148 8.75 8.29 -7.81
C ARG A 148 7.27 8.17 -7.44
N VAL A 149 6.98 7.60 -6.28
CA VAL A 149 5.64 7.37 -5.76
C VAL A 149 5.62 7.75 -4.28
N CYS A 150 4.53 8.38 -3.84
CA CYS A 150 4.21 8.52 -2.44
C CYS A 150 2.88 7.83 -2.17
N GLU A 151 2.87 6.94 -1.19
CA GLU A 151 1.65 6.40 -0.63
C GLU A 151 1.30 7.12 0.66
N ILE A 152 0.12 7.72 0.69
CA ILE A 152 -0.38 8.42 1.87
C ILE A 152 -1.02 7.41 2.83
N HIS A 153 -0.54 7.44 4.08
CA HIS A 153 -1.09 6.70 5.21
C HIS A 153 -2.52 7.14 5.53
N THR A 154 -3.51 6.29 5.25
CA THR A 154 -4.93 6.59 5.50
C THR A 154 -5.44 6.14 6.88
N GLY A 155 -4.58 5.59 7.73
CA GLY A 155 -4.92 5.14 9.08
C GLY A 155 -5.60 6.21 9.95
N PRO A 156 -5.10 7.45 10.04
CA PRO A 156 -5.76 8.53 10.78
C PRO A 156 -7.20 8.79 10.29
N TYR A 157 -7.43 8.82 8.99
CA TYR A 157 -8.77 8.92 8.39
C TYR A 157 -9.66 7.76 8.82
N ALA A 158 -9.18 6.51 8.67
CA ALA A 158 -9.94 5.32 9.01
C ALA A 158 -10.31 5.28 10.50
N HIS A 159 -9.38 5.66 11.38
CA HIS A 159 -9.63 5.77 12.82
C HIS A 159 -10.73 6.78 13.14
N VAL A 160 -10.64 7.99 12.58
CA VAL A 160 -11.67 9.03 12.78
C VAL A 160 -13.02 8.58 12.21
N PHE A 161 -13.05 7.98 11.02
CA PHE A 161 -14.27 7.44 10.42
C PHE A 161 -14.98 6.45 11.35
N HIS A 162 -14.25 5.46 11.88
CA HIS A 162 -14.84 4.50 12.82
C HIS A 162 -15.30 5.14 14.12
N SER A 163 -14.52 6.06 14.69
CA SER A 163 -14.87 6.74 15.95
C SER A 163 -16.09 7.67 15.84
N LYS A 164 -16.45 8.07 14.61
CA LYS A 164 -17.62 8.91 14.30
C LYS A 164 -18.81 8.11 13.75
N GLY A 165 -18.90 6.83 14.08
CA GLY A 165 -20.05 5.99 13.69
C GLY A 165 -20.11 5.69 12.20
N ARG A 166 -18.99 5.79 11.48
CA ARG A 166 -18.88 5.60 10.02
C ARG A 166 -19.60 6.67 9.20
N ASP A 167 -19.74 7.88 9.76
CA ASP A 167 -20.32 9.03 9.07
C ASP A 167 -19.24 9.75 8.24
N SER A 168 -19.27 9.54 6.92
CA SER A 168 -18.35 10.17 5.96
C SER A 168 -18.51 11.68 5.85
N GLU A 169 -19.67 12.22 6.22
CA GLU A 169 -20.01 13.65 6.12
C GLU A 169 -19.66 14.42 7.42
N SER A 170 -19.26 13.73 8.47
CA SER A 170 -18.90 14.39 9.71
C SER A 170 -17.67 15.30 9.52
N LYS A 171 -17.69 16.50 10.13
CA LYS A 171 -16.60 17.48 10.03
C LYS A 171 -15.20 16.91 10.32
N PRO A 172 -15.01 16.05 11.36
CA PRO A 172 -13.69 15.45 11.61
C PRO A 172 -13.21 14.55 10.48
N VAL A 173 -14.10 13.75 9.88
CA VAL A 173 -13.78 12.85 8.75
C VAL A 173 -13.43 13.66 7.51
N LEU A 174 -14.24 14.67 7.17
CA LEU A 174 -13.97 15.57 6.04
C LEU A 174 -12.61 16.29 6.19
N LYS A 175 -12.22 16.64 7.43
CA LYS A 175 -10.91 17.24 7.71
C LYS A 175 -9.75 16.29 7.38
N GLU A 176 -9.87 15.00 7.70
CA GLU A 176 -8.83 14.02 7.35
C GLU A 176 -8.78 13.77 5.84
N ILE A 177 -9.92 13.66 5.16
CA ILE A 177 -9.99 13.58 3.68
C ILE A 177 -9.30 14.78 3.05
N GLU A 178 -9.54 15.98 3.55
CA GLU A 178 -8.93 17.22 3.03
C GLU A 178 -7.41 17.24 3.21
N LYS A 179 -6.87 16.68 4.32
CA LYS A 179 -5.42 16.51 4.50
C LYS A 179 -4.83 15.60 3.42
N ILE A 180 -5.48 14.44 3.18
CA ILE A 180 -5.06 13.48 2.16
C ILE A 180 -5.10 14.12 0.78
N ARG A 181 -6.18 14.85 0.46
CA ARG A 181 -6.34 15.58 -0.81
C ARG A 181 -5.19 16.58 -1.02
N LYS A 182 -4.91 17.43 -0.03
CA LYS A 182 -3.82 18.43 -0.11
C LYS A 182 -2.45 17.77 -0.30
N ALA A 183 -2.18 16.69 0.42
CA ALA A 183 -0.95 15.92 0.24
C ALA A 183 -0.86 15.31 -1.18
N GLY A 184 -1.97 14.78 -1.68
CA GLY A 184 -2.06 14.24 -3.05
C GLY A 184 -1.81 15.30 -4.13
N ASP A 185 -2.34 16.52 -3.94
CA ASP A 185 -2.07 17.65 -4.85
C ASP A 185 -0.58 18.04 -4.84
N ALA A 186 0.05 18.09 -3.65
CA ALA A 186 1.48 18.37 -3.50
C ALA A 186 2.35 17.26 -4.14
N ILE A 187 2.00 15.99 -3.97
CA ILE A 187 2.69 14.85 -4.60
C ILE A 187 2.67 14.99 -6.13
N ARG A 188 1.51 15.29 -6.70
CA ARG A 188 1.35 15.48 -8.14
C ARG A 188 2.09 16.70 -8.66
N ALA A 189 2.04 17.81 -7.93
CA ALA A 189 2.79 19.04 -8.27
C ALA A 189 4.30 18.80 -8.27
N ALA A 190 4.79 17.89 -7.41
CA ALA A 190 6.19 17.46 -7.39
C ALA A 190 6.55 16.41 -8.47
N GLY A 191 5.61 16.06 -9.36
CA GLY A 191 5.83 15.09 -10.45
C GLY A 191 5.86 13.63 -10.00
N MET A 192 5.41 13.35 -8.79
CA MET A 192 5.33 12.00 -8.24
C MET A 192 3.93 11.40 -8.43
N ARG A 193 3.84 10.07 -8.35
CA ARG A 193 2.57 9.33 -8.38
C ARG A 193 1.95 9.34 -6.99
N PHE A 194 0.65 9.68 -6.92
CA PHE A 194 -0.12 9.67 -5.69
C PHE A 194 -0.83 8.33 -5.51
N ASN A 195 -0.40 7.55 -4.52
CA ASN A 195 -1.04 6.35 -4.01
C ASN A 195 -1.52 6.59 -2.57
N ALA A 196 -2.44 5.74 -2.09
CA ALA A 196 -2.90 5.76 -0.71
C ALA A 196 -3.18 4.34 -0.20
N GLY A 197 -3.11 4.13 1.09
CA GLY A 197 -3.34 2.81 1.67
C GLY A 197 -3.33 2.81 3.19
N HIS A 198 -3.49 1.61 3.73
CA HIS A 198 -3.58 1.28 5.13
C HIS A 198 -4.94 1.58 5.77
N ALA A 199 -5.52 0.58 6.47
CA ALA A 199 -6.80 0.64 7.18
C ALA A 199 -8.04 0.95 6.32
N LEU A 200 -7.92 0.93 4.99
CA LEU A 200 -9.08 1.01 4.09
C LEU A 200 -9.86 -0.29 4.10
N ASN A 201 -11.20 -0.17 4.01
CA ASN A 201 -12.13 -1.29 4.00
C ASN A 201 -13.38 -0.96 3.15
N TYR A 202 -14.31 -1.90 3.03
CA TYR A 202 -15.52 -1.78 2.22
C TYR A 202 -16.44 -0.63 2.64
N ALA A 203 -16.34 -0.13 3.88
CA ALA A 203 -17.18 0.94 4.39
C ALA A 203 -16.55 2.34 4.21
N ASN A 204 -15.22 2.42 4.03
CA ASN A 204 -14.51 3.70 4.03
C ASN A 204 -13.65 3.97 2.78
N VAL A 205 -13.60 3.05 1.82
CA VAL A 205 -12.73 3.18 0.64
C VAL A 205 -13.20 4.25 -0.35
N GLU A 206 -14.52 4.43 -0.50
CA GLU A 206 -15.07 5.26 -1.57
C GLU A 206 -14.63 6.73 -1.53
N PRO A 207 -14.63 7.44 -0.38
CA PRO A 207 -14.17 8.83 -0.33
C PRO A 207 -12.71 8.99 -0.74
N ILE A 208 -11.85 8.01 -0.44
CA ILE A 208 -10.44 8.04 -0.82
C ILE A 208 -10.27 7.68 -2.31
N ALA A 209 -11.00 6.69 -2.80
CA ALA A 209 -11.00 6.32 -4.22
C ALA A 209 -11.49 7.46 -5.12
N ALA A 210 -12.41 8.31 -4.64
CA ALA A 210 -12.93 9.46 -5.37
C ALA A 210 -11.95 10.63 -5.49
N LEU A 211 -10.87 10.68 -4.68
CA LEU A 211 -9.92 11.79 -4.70
C LEU A 211 -9.24 11.94 -6.07
N ALA A 212 -9.23 13.16 -6.59
CA ALA A 212 -8.62 13.48 -7.86
C ALA A 212 -7.12 13.14 -7.86
N GLY A 213 -6.67 12.39 -8.85
CA GLY A 213 -5.25 12.05 -9.03
C GLY A 213 -4.73 10.89 -8.22
N VAL A 214 -5.51 10.31 -7.29
CA VAL A 214 -5.10 9.04 -6.68
C VAL A 214 -5.01 7.97 -7.76
N ARG A 215 -3.87 7.30 -7.84
CA ARG A 215 -3.60 6.32 -8.90
C ARG A 215 -3.88 4.90 -8.46
N GLU A 216 -3.45 4.53 -7.26
CA GLU A 216 -3.52 3.17 -6.76
C GLU A 216 -3.83 3.18 -5.26
N LEU A 217 -4.68 2.24 -4.83
CA LEU A 217 -4.94 1.97 -3.41
C LEU A 217 -4.38 0.59 -3.04
N HIS A 218 -3.61 0.52 -1.94
CA HIS A 218 -3.11 -0.73 -1.39
C HIS A 218 -3.98 -1.15 -0.21
N ILE A 219 -4.63 -2.32 -0.33
CA ILE A 219 -5.61 -2.82 0.65
C ILE A 219 -5.33 -4.30 0.92
N GLY A 220 -5.17 -4.65 2.19
CA GLY A 220 -4.86 -6.04 2.61
C GLY A 220 -5.87 -6.60 3.59
N HIS A 221 -5.77 -6.20 4.86
CA HIS A 221 -6.51 -6.80 5.95
C HIS A 221 -8.03 -6.94 5.69
N ALA A 222 -8.67 -5.89 5.19
CA ALA A 222 -10.11 -5.91 4.90
C ALA A 222 -10.49 -6.95 3.83
N ILE A 223 -9.67 -7.07 2.77
CA ILE A 223 -9.89 -8.04 1.69
C ILE A 223 -9.72 -9.46 2.21
N VAL A 224 -8.65 -9.74 2.97
CA VAL A 224 -8.43 -11.08 3.56
C VAL A 224 -9.55 -11.43 4.55
N SER A 225 -9.97 -10.47 5.39
CA SER A 225 -11.10 -10.66 6.32
C SER A 225 -12.39 -11.01 5.58
N ARG A 226 -12.70 -10.32 4.47
CA ARG A 226 -13.86 -10.61 3.64
C ARG A 226 -13.73 -11.96 2.95
N ALA A 227 -12.53 -12.30 2.49
CA ALA A 227 -12.23 -13.55 1.80
C ALA A 227 -12.50 -14.79 2.63
N VAL A 228 -12.45 -14.72 3.97
CA VAL A 228 -12.83 -15.81 4.88
C VAL A 228 -14.29 -16.27 4.64
N PHE A 229 -15.16 -15.37 4.21
CA PHE A 229 -16.60 -15.65 4.01
C PHE A 229 -16.98 -15.89 2.55
N VAL A 230 -16.26 -15.25 1.59
CA VAL A 230 -16.67 -15.29 0.16
C VAL A 230 -15.58 -15.81 -0.77
N GLY A 231 -14.38 -16.07 -0.26
CA GLY A 231 -13.20 -16.39 -1.07
C GLY A 231 -12.48 -15.14 -1.60
N MET A 232 -11.19 -15.28 -1.91
CA MET A 232 -10.31 -14.16 -2.27
C MET A 232 -10.76 -13.44 -3.54
N ARG A 233 -11.11 -14.18 -4.58
CA ARG A 233 -11.52 -13.64 -5.90
C ARG A 233 -12.75 -12.73 -5.76
N GLU A 234 -13.76 -13.16 -5.03
CA GLU A 234 -14.98 -12.37 -4.83
C GLU A 234 -14.72 -11.14 -3.95
N ALA A 235 -13.97 -11.30 -2.85
CA ALA A 235 -13.60 -10.19 -1.99
C ALA A 235 -12.88 -9.08 -2.77
N VAL A 236 -11.95 -9.44 -3.66
CA VAL A 236 -11.24 -8.47 -4.52
C VAL A 236 -12.19 -7.82 -5.52
N ARG A 237 -13.09 -8.60 -6.14
CA ARG A 237 -14.08 -8.07 -7.11
C ARG A 237 -15.00 -7.03 -6.46
N GLU A 238 -15.50 -7.32 -5.26
CA GLU A 238 -16.33 -6.38 -4.48
C GLU A 238 -15.55 -5.08 -4.20
N MET A 239 -14.32 -5.16 -3.72
CA MET A 239 -13.50 -3.99 -3.44
C MET A 239 -13.20 -3.16 -4.69
N LYS A 240 -12.83 -3.82 -5.78
CA LYS A 240 -12.56 -3.16 -7.07
C LYS A 240 -13.79 -2.45 -7.62
N ALA A 241 -14.98 -3.05 -7.47
CA ALA A 241 -16.24 -2.45 -7.89
C ALA A 241 -16.56 -1.16 -7.13
N LEU A 242 -16.40 -1.13 -5.79
CA LEU A 242 -16.57 0.07 -4.97
C LEU A 242 -15.62 1.20 -5.40
N MET A 243 -14.33 0.90 -5.56
CA MET A 243 -13.34 1.88 -5.99
C MET A 243 -13.65 2.47 -7.37
N THR A 244 -14.07 1.62 -8.31
CA THR A 244 -14.37 2.04 -9.68
C THR A 244 -15.65 2.88 -9.72
N GLY A 245 -16.69 2.48 -8.99
CA GLY A 245 -17.95 3.22 -8.85
C GLY A 245 -17.74 4.62 -8.27
N ALA A 246 -16.99 4.71 -7.17
CA ALA A 246 -16.65 5.97 -6.53
C ALA A 246 -15.89 6.92 -7.48
N ARG A 247 -14.94 6.39 -8.25
CA ARG A 247 -14.17 7.18 -9.22
C ARG A 247 -15.03 7.72 -10.36
N GLN A 248 -16.00 6.96 -10.84
CA GLN A 248 -16.91 7.38 -11.91
C GLN A 248 -17.88 8.49 -11.47
N GLN A 249 -18.22 8.51 -10.19
CA GLN A 249 -19.12 9.51 -9.59
C GLN A 249 -18.37 10.79 -9.15
N ALA A 250 -17.06 10.78 -9.13
CA ALA A 250 -16.25 11.92 -8.69
C ALA A 250 -16.43 13.12 -9.64
N PRO A 251 -16.54 14.36 -9.11
CA PRO A 251 -16.61 15.56 -9.94
C PRO A 251 -15.37 15.67 -10.85
N GLY A 252 -15.60 15.86 -12.16
CA GLY A 252 -14.52 15.99 -13.16
C GLY A 252 -13.99 14.67 -13.74
N SER A 253 -14.68 13.56 -13.55
CA SER A 253 -14.32 12.23 -14.11
C SER A 253 -14.74 12.01 -15.57
N ARG A 254 -15.32 13.03 -16.24
CA ARG A 254 -15.72 13.00 -17.67
C ARG A 254 -14.67 13.64 -18.55
#